data_55c65daa2a2919ec2bc3d7cba0029d2d
#
_entry.id   55c65daa2a2919ec2bc3d7cba0029d2d
#
_cell.length_a   1.000
_cell.length_b   1.000
_cell.length_c   1.000
_cell.angle_alpha   90.00
_cell.angle_beta   90.00
_cell.angle_gamma   90.00
#
_symmetry.space_group_name_H-M   'P 1'
#
loop_
_entity.id
_entity.type
_entity.pdbx_description
1 polymer ?
#
loop_
_entity_poly.entity_id
_entity_poly.type
_entity_poly.pdbx_seq_one_letter_code
_entity_poly.pdbx_strand_id
1 'polypeptide(L)'
;AAPEKVEKIITMGDMGVESDIPYGLDQVWGYKGTEEHMGELIDLFTYNKDFADPELIKTRYEASLEPGFHEAFSSMFPHPRQASMDDLTFPDERFKEIKHETLLVHGRDDKVVPVTNSERLVHLLPNADLHIFAGCGHWVQIEKSKQFATLVKNFIAED
;
A
#
# COMPACT_ATOMS: atom_id res chain seq x y z
N ALA A 1 -10.45 6.36 18.55
CA ALA A 1 -10.78 5.17 17.75
C ALA A 1 -11.83 4.34 18.52
N ALA A 2 -12.60 3.53 17.80
CA ALA A 2 -13.69 2.70 18.32
C ALA A 2 -13.39 1.21 17.99
N PRO A 3 -12.42 0.59 18.69
CA PRO A 3 -11.98 -0.77 18.37
C PRO A 3 -13.12 -1.79 18.46
N GLU A 4 -14.11 -1.55 19.31
CA GLU A 4 -15.29 -2.41 19.46
C GLU A 4 -16.20 -2.46 18.21
N LYS A 5 -15.93 -1.64 17.21
CA LYS A 5 -16.64 -1.63 15.92
C LYS A 5 -15.85 -2.33 14.81
N VAL A 6 -14.66 -2.80 15.11
CA VAL A 6 -13.80 -3.51 14.16
C VAL A 6 -13.78 -4.97 14.55
N GLU A 7 -14.12 -5.85 13.63
CA GLU A 7 -14.10 -7.29 13.84
C GLU A 7 -12.74 -7.89 13.46
N LYS A 8 -12.32 -7.68 12.23
CA LYS A 8 -11.05 -8.15 11.67
C LYS A 8 -10.36 -7.03 10.88
N ILE A 9 -9.06 -7.11 10.69
CA ILE A 9 -8.27 -6.13 9.92
C ILE A 9 -7.59 -6.84 8.76
N ILE A 10 -7.68 -6.27 7.57
CA ILE A 10 -6.92 -6.72 6.39
C ILE A 10 -6.21 -5.52 5.82
N THR A 11 -4.91 -5.62 5.63
CA THR A 11 -4.09 -4.53 5.06
C THR A 11 -3.32 -5.01 3.83
N MET A 12 -2.90 -4.09 2.99
CA MET A 12 -2.10 -4.37 1.81
C MET A 12 -1.00 -3.31 1.65
N GLY A 13 0.25 -3.75 1.47
CA GLY A 13 1.37 -2.84 1.28
C GLY A 13 1.59 -1.94 2.49
N ASP A 14 1.86 -2.54 3.63
CA ASP A 14 1.79 -1.91 4.95
C ASP A 14 2.84 -0.83 5.18
N MET A 15 2.40 0.26 5.78
CA MET A 15 3.21 1.36 6.31
C MET A 15 3.02 1.47 7.83
N GLY A 16 3.65 2.47 8.44
CA GLY A 16 3.45 2.80 9.86
C GLY A 16 4.62 2.42 10.76
N VAL A 17 5.55 1.59 10.30
CA VAL A 17 6.83 1.33 10.97
C VAL A 17 7.87 2.36 10.54
N GLU A 18 8.78 2.72 11.46
CA GLU A 18 9.87 3.64 11.18
C GLU A 18 10.77 3.11 10.04
N SER A 19 10.94 3.92 9.01
CA SER A 19 11.82 3.65 7.88
C SER A 19 12.11 4.92 7.09
N ASP A 20 13.23 4.93 6.35
CA ASP A 20 13.46 5.93 5.31
C ASP A 20 12.39 5.79 4.23
N ILE A 21 11.98 6.93 3.65
CA ILE A 21 11.01 6.92 2.54
C ILE A 21 11.57 6.13 1.35
N PRO A 22 10.91 5.06 0.90
CA PRO A 22 11.35 4.29 -0.26
C PRO A 22 11.26 5.13 -1.53
N TYR A 23 12.18 4.89 -2.48
CA TYR A 23 12.19 5.60 -3.76
C TYR A 23 10.82 5.55 -4.47
N GLY A 24 10.20 4.37 -4.54
CA GLY A 24 8.90 4.22 -5.20
C GLY A 24 7.81 5.06 -4.55
N LEU A 25 7.75 5.08 -3.22
CA LEU A 25 6.78 5.90 -2.48
C LEU A 25 7.03 7.40 -2.67
N ASP A 26 8.30 7.83 -2.69
CA ASP A 26 8.65 9.23 -2.98
C ASP A 26 8.21 9.65 -4.39
N GLN A 27 8.35 8.75 -5.40
CA GLN A 27 7.84 9.01 -6.74
C GLN A 27 6.30 9.12 -6.76
N VAL A 28 5.60 8.24 -6.05
CA VAL A 28 4.12 8.26 -5.95
C VAL A 28 3.66 9.58 -5.32
N TRP A 29 4.20 9.93 -4.16
CA TRP A 29 3.85 11.17 -3.46
C TRP A 29 4.30 12.43 -4.22
N GLY A 30 5.31 12.29 -5.07
CA GLY A 30 5.83 13.33 -5.95
C GLY A 30 5.22 13.36 -7.34
N TYR A 31 4.02 12.82 -7.52
CA TYR A 31 3.35 12.80 -8.82
C TYR A 31 3.36 14.18 -9.51
N LYS A 32 3.84 14.22 -10.76
CA LYS A 32 4.10 15.47 -11.52
C LYS A 32 2.90 15.96 -12.35
N GLY A 33 1.77 15.26 -12.32
CA GLY A 33 0.60 15.63 -13.12
C GLY A 33 0.78 15.42 -14.63
N THR A 34 1.62 14.49 -15.06
CA THR A 34 1.86 14.18 -16.47
C THR A 34 1.54 12.73 -16.79
N GLU A 35 1.12 12.45 -18.03
CA GLU A 35 0.82 11.08 -18.49
C GLU A 35 2.06 10.20 -18.47
N GLU A 36 3.23 10.75 -18.85
CA GLU A 36 4.52 10.04 -18.78
C GLU A 36 4.81 9.57 -17.35
N HIS A 37 4.73 10.47 -16.37
CA HIS A 37 4.96 10.09 -14.97
C HIS A 37 3.89 9.15 -14.43
N MET A 38 2.65 9.24 -14.88
CA MET A 38 1.60 8.25 -14.54
C MET A 38 2.00 6.85 -15.03
N GLY A 39 2.56 6.74 -16.24
CA GLY A 39 3.10 5.49 -16.77
C GLY A 39 4.24 4.92 -15.90
N GLU A 40 5.19 5.78 -15.48
CA GLU A 40 6.28 5.40 -14.57
C GLU A 40 5.73 4.89 -13.23
N LEU A 41 4.70 5.54 -12.67
CA LEU A 41 4.06 5.11 -11.42
C LEU A 41 3.36 3.75 -11.57
N ILE A 42 2.62 3.52 -12.64
CA ILE A 42 1.96 2.22 -12.89
C ILE A 42 3.01 1.12 -13.04
N ASP A 43 4.15 1.42 -13.66
CA ASP A 43 5.28 0.49 -13.73
C ASP A 43 5.90 0.18 -12.34
N LEU A 44 5.89 1.13 -11.42
CA LEU A 44 6.30 0.90 -10.03
C LEU A 44 5.28 0.04 -9.26
N PHE A 45 3.98 0.25 -9.50
CA PHE A 45 2.91 -0.48 -8.81
C PHE A 45 2.84 -1.95 -9.19
N THR A 46 3.29 -2.33 -10.40
CA THR A 46 3.09 -3.67 -10.95
C THR A 46 4.40 -4.44 -11.12
N TYR A 47 4.38 -5.73 -10.80
CA TYR A 47 5.45 -6.66 -11.16
C TYR A 47 5.32 -7.09 -12.63
N ASN A 48 4.12 -7.51 -13.04
CA ASN A 48 3.82 -7.87 -14.41
C ASN A 48 3.55 -6.63 -15.26
N LYS A 49 4.39 -6.41 -16.26
CA LYS A 49 4.34 -5.24 -17.14
C LYS A 49 3.13 -5.21 -18.08
N ASP A 50 2.45 -6.34 -18.27
CA ASP A 50 1.22 -6.39 -19.04
C ASP A 50 0.10 -5.55 -18.42
N PHE A 51 0.21 -5.23 -17.11
CA PHE A 51 -0.72 -4.32 -16.44
C PHE A 51 -0.43 -2.83 -16.69
N ALA A 52 0.74 -2.49 -17.22
CA ALA A 52 1.07 -1.12 -17.63
C ALA A 52 0.49 -0.82 -19.05
N ASP A 53 -0.80 -1.09 -19.21
CA ASP A 53 -1.55 -0.87 -20.44
C ASP A 53 -1.72 0.64 -20.71
N PRO A 54 -1.50 1.11 -21.95
CA PRO A 54 -1.71 2.51 -22.33
C PRO A 54 -3.10 3.06 -22.00
N GLU A 55 -4.15 2.25 -22.12
CA GLU A 55 -5.51 2.66 -21.78
C GLU A 55 -5.66 2.90 -20.26
N LEU A 56 -5.07 2.04 -19.42
CA LEU A 56 -5.03 2.23 -17.99
C LEU A 56 -4.26 3.49 -17.60
N ILE A 57 -3.08 3.70 -18.19
CA ILE A 57 -2.25 4.90 -17.96
C ILE A 57 -3.06 6.15 -18.29
N LYS A 58 -3.66 6.21 -19.47
CA LYS A 58 -4.49 7.32 -19.92
C LYS A 58 -5.67 7.58 -18.96
N THR A 59 -6.42 6.54 -18.61
CA THR A 59 -7.58 6.66 -17.71
C THR A 59 -7.18 7.21 -16.34
N ARG A 60 -6.05 6.74 -15.77
CA ARG A 60 -5.53 7.22 -14.48
C ARG A 60 -5.04 8.65 -14.58
N TYR A 61 -4.36 8.99 -15.67
CA TYR A 61 -3.91 10.35 -15.94
C TYR A 61 -5.10 11.31 -16.07
N GLU A 62 -6.09 10.99 -16.90
CA GLU A 62 -7.30 11.81 -17.07
C GLU A 62 -8.03 12.02 -15.73
N ALA A 63 -8.17 10.99 -14.91
CA ALA A 63 -8.75 11.12 -13.57
C ALA A 63 -7.94 12.04 -12.65
N SER A 64 -6.62 12.10 -12.81
CA SER A 64 -5.76 12.99 -12.02
C SER A 64 -5.88 14.47 -12.40
N LEU A 65 -6.48 14.76 -13.58
CA LEU A 65 -6.70 16.12 -14.08
C LEU A 65 -8.01 16.74 -13.59
N GLU A 66 -8.84 15.99 -12.87
CA GLU A 66 -10.07 16.54 -12.29
C GLU A 66 -9.74 17.75 -11.39
N PRO A 67 -10.55 18.82 -11.46
CA PRO A 67 -10.26 20.06 -10.77
C PRO A 67 -9.99 19.87 -9.26
N GLY A 68 -8.84 20.30 -8.80
CA GLY A 68 -8.43 20.23 -7.39
C GLY A 68 -7.80 18.90 -6.95
N PHE A 69 -7.82 17.84 -7.77
CA PHE A 69 -7.28 16.54 -7.39
C PHE A 69 -5.75 16.57 -7.21
N HIS A 70 -5.04 17.10 -8.20
CA HIS A 70 -3.58 17.16 -8.15
C HIS A 70 -3.09 18.07 -7.02
N GLU A 71 -3.72 19.24 -6.85
CA GLU A 71 -3.39 20.18 -5.79
C GLU A 71 -3.65 19.58 -4.40
N ALA A 72 -4.80 18.93 -4.21
CA ALA A 72 -5.15 18.26 -2.96
C ALA A 72 -4.15 17.15 -2.64
N PHE A 73 -3.85 16.27 -3.60
CA PHE A 73 -2.89 15.20 -3.43
C PHE A 73 -1.48 15.73 -3.08
N SER A 74 -0.98 16.71 -3.84
CA SER A 74 0.33 17.29 -3.62
C SER A 74 0.45 18.01 -2.28
N SER A 75 -0.65 18.60 -1.78
CA SER A 75 -0.67 19.26 -0.47
C SER A 75 -0.56 18.30 0.71
N MET A 76 -0.92 17.03 0.54
CA MET A 76 -0.81 16.00 1.60
C MET A 76 0.65 15.58 1.84
N PHE A 77 1.52 15.72 0.83
CA PHE A 77 2.90 15.22 0.89
C PHE A 77 3.92 16.31 0.51
N PRO A 78 4.06 17.38 1.32
CA PRO A 78 5.00 18.46 1.06
C PRO A 78 6.46 17.98 1.19
N HIS A 79 7.39 18.70 0.54
CA HIS A 79 8.81 18.46 0.74
C HIS A 79 9.31 19.02 2.08
N PRO A 80 10.25 18.31 2.74
CA PRO A 80 10.76 16.98 2.41
C PRO A 80 9.74 15.89 2.79
N ARG A 81 9.44 14.97 1.87
CA ARG A 81 8.41 13.93 2.06
C ARG A 81 8.73 12.91 3.15
N GLN A 82 9.99 12.82 3.58
CA GLN A 82 10.36 12.06 4.78
C GLN A 82 9.56 12.51 5.99
N ALA A 83 9.32 13.82 6.15
CA ALA A 83 8.52 14.33 7.26
C ALA A 83 7.07 13.78 7.24
N SER A 84 6.47 13.66 6.05
CA SER A 84 5.15 13.02 5.91
C SER A 84 5.19 11.52 6.22
N MET A 85 6.30 10.84 5.91
CA MET A 85 6.50 9.44 6.29
C MET A 85 6.62 9.29 7.81
N ASP A 86 7.38 10.18 8.47
CA ASP A 86 7.57 10.18 9.91
C ASP A 86 6.24 10.44 10.64
N ASP A 87 5.40 11.35 10.12
CA ASP A 87 4.06 11.64 10.66
C ASP A 87 3.10 10.43 10.57
N LEU A 88 3.32 9.50 9.66
CA LEU A 88 2.56 8.26 9.51
C LEU A 88 3.16 7.09 10.32
N THR A 89 4.27 7.30 10.98
CA THR A 89 4.97 6.28 11.76
C THR A 89 4.48 6.26 13.20
N PHE A 90 4.33 5.06 13.76
CA PHE A 90 3.93 4.86 15.15
C PHE A 90 4.99 4.06 15.91
N PRO A 91 5.16 4.33 17.23
CA PRO A 91 6.00 3.50 18.08
C PRO A 91 5.54 2.03 18.10
N ASP A 92 6.49 1.10 18.17
CA ASP A 92 6.22 -0.36 18.13
C ASP A 92 5.20 -0.81 19.19
N GLU A 93 5.16 -0.12 20.36
CA GLU A 93 4.22 -0.40 21.44
C GLU A 93 2.76 -0.19 21.03
N ARG A 94 2.50 0.75 20.11
CA ARG A 94 1.14 1.02 19.64
C ARG A 94 0.58 -0.14 18.81
N PHE A 95 1.41 -0.82 18.04
CA PHE A 95 1.00 -2.02 17.31
C PHE A 95 0.65 -3.16 18.24
N LYS A 96 1.35 -3.32 19.34
CA LYS A 96 1.08 -4.35 20.36
C LYS A 96 -0.28 -4.17 21.08
N GLU A 97 -0.86 -2.97 21.00
CA GLU A 97 -2.20 -2.67 21.56
C GLU A 97 -3.34 -3.19 20.63
N ILE A 98 -3.07 -3.44 19.35
CA ILE A 98 -4.05 -3.93 18.39
C ILE A 98 -4.26 -5.43 18.60
N LYS A 99 -5.43 -5.82 19.14
CA LYS A 99 -5.75 -7.21 19.49
C LYS A 99 -6.63 -7.92 18.47
N HIS A 100 -7.05 -7.22 17.44
CA HIS A 100 -7.88 -7.78 16.37
C HIS A 100 -7.10 -8.80 15.57
N GLU A 101 -7.79 -9.83 15.09
CA GLU A 101 -7.24 -10.70 14.06
C GLU A 101 -6.89 -9.86 12.83
N THR A 102 -5.67 -9.99 12.38
CA THR A 102 -5.13 -9.14 11.31
C THR A 102 -4.48 -9.99 10.23
N LEU A 103 -4.87 -9.77 8.99
CA LEU A 103 -4.22 -10.34 7.82
C LEU A 103 -3.43 -9.26 7.10
N LEU A 104 -2.10 -9.38 7.13
CA LEU A 104 -1.20 -8.55 6.35
C LEU A 104 -0.99 -9.21 4.98
N VAL A 105 -1.16 -8.47 3.90
CA VAL A 105 -0.96 -8.99 2.54
C VAL A 105 0.05 -8.12 1.80
N HIS A 106 1.06 -8.74 1.19
CA HIS A 106 2.11 -7.99 0.50
C HIS A 106 2.55 -8.67 -0.80
N GLY A 107 2.89 -7.87 -1.80
CA GLY A 107 3.62 -8.35 -2.97
C GLY A 107 5.10 -8.44 -2.67
N ARG A 108 5.73 -9.60 -2.89
CA ARG A 108 7.16 -9.78 -2.62
C ARG A 108 8.05 -8.77 -3.38
N ASP A 109 7.59 -8.40 -4.56
CA ASP A 109 8.35 -7.57 -5.50
C ASP A 109 7.83 -6.12 -5.53
N ASP A 110 7.20 -5.67 -4.43
CA ASP A 110 6.69 -4.31 -4.24
C ASP A 110 7.84 -3.30 -4.25
N LYS A 111 7.78 -2.35 -5.20
CA LYS A 111 8.77 -1.29 -5.37
C LYS A 111 8.35 0.03 -4.72
N VAL A 112 7.13 0.10 -4.20
CA VAL A 112 6.57 1.30 -3.56
C VAL A 112 6.78 1.23 -2.06
N VAL A 113 6.35 0.14 -1.44
CA VAL A 113 6.54 -0.13 -0.01
C VAL A 113 7.27 -1.46 0.16
N PRO A 114 8.42 -1.50 0.84
CA PRO A 114 9.18 -2.74 0.99
C PRO A 114 8.41 -3.78 1.80
N VAL A 115 8.45 -5.04 1.36
CA VAL A 115 7.83 -6.18 2.07
C VAL A 115 8.33 -6.33 3.52
N THR A 116 9.52 -5.86 3.81
CA THR A 116 10.12 -5.84 5.16
C THR A 116 9.27 -5.06 6.18
N ASN A 117 8.43 -4.11 5.74
CA ASN A 117 7.50 -3.41 6.61
C ASN A 117 6.43 -4.38 7.17
N SER A 118 5.80 -5.19 6.30
CA SER A 118 4.84 -6.21 6.75
C SER A 118 5.51 -7.33 7.54
N GLU A 119 6.75 -7.70 7.18
CA GLU A 119 7.54 -8.67 7.96
C GLU A 119 7.84 -8.15 9.38
N ARG A 120 8.09 -6.85 9.55
CA ARG A 120 8.21 -6.25 10.88
C ARG A 120 6.87 -6.19 11.60
N LEU A 121 5.80 -5.76 10.91
CA LEU A 121 4.48 -5.61 11.51
C LEU A 121 3.89 -6.94 12.02
N VAL A 122 4.08 -8.06 11.31
CA VAL A 122 3.58 -9.35 11.76
C VAL A 122 4.18 -9.79 13.10
N HIS A 123 5.38 -9.32 13.43
CA HIS A 123 6.01 -9.58 14.73
C HIS A 123 5.57 -8.61 15.84
N LEU A 124 5.05 -7.45 15.48
CA LEU A 124 4.57 -6.44 16.43
C LEU A 124 3.10 -6.62 16.79
N LEU A 125 2.28 -7.10 15.85
CA LEU A 125 0.86 -7.34 16.03
C LEU A 125 0.63 -8.70 16.70
N PRO A 126 -0.06 -8.78 17.85
CA PRO A 126 -0.20 -10.04 18.60
C PRO A 126 -0.96 -11.15 17.90
N ASN A 127 -1.91 -10.79 17.02
CA ASN A 127 -2.81 -11.72 16.33
C ASN A 127 -2.78 -11.45 14.82
N ALA A 128 -1.60 -11.49 14.22
CA ALA A 128 -1.45 -11.21 12.78
C ALA A 128 -0.86 -12.39 12.02
N ASP A 129 -1.43 -12.64 10.86
CA ASP A 129 -0.86 -13.47 9.81
C ASP A 129 -0.33 -12.61 8.67
N LEU A 130 0.72 -13.11 7.98
CA LEU A 130 1.29 -12.46 6.82
C LEU A 130 1.25 -13.39 5.61
N HIS A 131 0.66 -12.90 4.52
CA HIS A 131 0.70 -13.59 3.24
C HIS A 131 1.49 -12.76 2.21
N ILE A 132 2.56 -13.36 1.66
CA ILE A 132 3.43 -12.72 0.66
C ILE A 132 3.24 -13.42 -0.69
N PHE A 133 2.78 -12.66 -1.69
CA PHE A 133 2.63 -13.16 -3.05
C PHE A 133 3.92 -12.98 -3.86
N ALA A 134 4.48 -14.09 -4.36
CA ALA A 134 5.61 -14.05 -5.28
C ALA A 134 5.19 -13.57 -6.68
N GLY A 135 6.06 -12.82 -7.38
CA GLY A 135 5.76 -12.26 -8.69
C GLY A 135 4.57 -11.31 -8.62
N CYS A 136 4.60 -10.40 -7.65
CA CYS A 136 3.53 -9.44 -7.37
C CYS A 136 4.15 -8.15 -6.83
N GLY A 137 3.71 -7.02 -7.35
CA GLY A 137 4.08 -5.69 -6.91
C GLY A 137 3.13 -5.14 -5.85
N HIS A 138 2.97 -3.82 -5.86
CA HIS A 138 2.15 -3.09 -4.89
C HIS A 138 0.64 -3.36 -5.05
N TRP A 139 0.17 -3.59 -6.28
CA TRP A 139 -1.24 -3.82 -6.57
C TRP A 139 -1.64 -5.29 -6.46
N VAL A 140 -1.51 -5.88 -5.27
CA VAL A 140 -1.85 -7.27 -5.00
C VAL A 140 -3.27 -7.63 -5.46
N GLN A 141 -4.24 -6.78 -5.17
CA GLN A 141 -5.66 -6.97 -5.50
C GLN A 141 -5.92 -7.00 -7.01
N ILE A 142 -5.01 -6.48 -7.82
CA ILE A 142 -5.07 -6.50 -9.29
C ILE A 142 -4.29 -7.68 -9.83
N GLU A 143 -3.01 -7.79 -9.49
CA GLU A 143 -2.10 -8.80 -10.04
C GLU A 143 -2.43 -10.23 -9.57
N LYS A 144 -2.98 -10.37 -8.38
CA LYS A 144 -3.35 -11.65 -7.74
C LYS A 144 -4.83 -11.73 -7.40
N SER A 145 -5.70 -11.07 -8.15
CA SER A 145 -7.11 -10.84 -7.82
C SER A 145 -7.87 -12.07 -7.34
N LYS A 146 -7.72 -13.22 -8.00
CA LYS A 146 -8.42 -14.46 -7.62
C LYS A 146 -7.88 -15.05 -6.32
N GLN A 147 -6.53 -15.11 -6.19
CA GLN A 147 -5.88 -15.63 -4.99
C GLN A 147 -6.15 -14.73 -3.79
N PHE A 148 -6.04 -13.41 -3.97
CA PHE A 148 -6.35 -12.41 -2.96
C PHE A 148 -7.81 -12.52 -2.49
N ALA A 149 -8.77 -12.59 -3.42
CA ALA A 149 -10.18 -12.74 -3.06
C ALA A 149 -10.46 -14.05 -2.29
N THR A 150 -9.79 -15.15 -2.63
CA THR A 150 -9.92 -16.41 -1.91
C THR A 150 -9.33 -16.31 -0.51
N LEU A 151 -8.13 -15.72 -0.36
CA LEU A 151 -7.47 -15.50 0.92
C LEU A 151 -8.35 -14.67 1.86
N VAL A 152 -8.86 -13.52 1.37
CA VAL A 152 -9.75 -12.63 2.13
C VAL A 152 -11.04 -13.33 2.55
N LYS A 153 -11.67 -14.10 1.64
CA LYS A 153 -12.88 -14.87 1.96
C LYS A 153 -12.65 -15.88 3.07
N ASN A 154 -11.55 -16.61 3.01
CA ASN A 154 -11.23 -17.61 4.03
C ASN A 154 -11.01 -16.92 5.39
N PHE A 155 -10.19 -15.86 5.41
CA PHE A 155 -9.89 -15.11 6.63
C PHE A 155 -11.15 -14.53 7.30
N ILE A 156 -12.10 -14.02 6.52
CA ILE A 156 -13.34 -13.46 7.06
C ILE A 156 -14.28 -14.59 7.57
N ALA A 157 -14.23 -15.78 6.95
CA ALA A 157 -15.12 -16.89 7.29
C ALA A 157 -14.62 -17.77 8.46
N GLU A 158 -13.37 -17.61 8.88
CA GLU A 158 -12.82 -18.29 10.07
C GLU A 158 -13.40 -17.65 11.34
N ASP A 159 -14.03 -18.48 12.21
CA ASP A 159 -14.59 -18.09 13.51
C ASP A 159 -13.52 -18.13 14.62
#